data_f83d0978ca2f0776652cb2bdbd33a5bd
#
_entry.id   f83d0978ca2f0776652cb2bdbd33a5bd
#
_cell.length_a   1.000
_cell.length_b   1.000
_cell.length_c   1.000
_cell.angle_alpha   90.00
_cell.angle_beta   90.00
_cell.angle_gamma   90.00
#
_symmetry.space_group_name_H-M   'P 1'
#
loop_
_entity.id
_entity.type
_entity.pdbx_description
1 polymer ?
#
loop_
_entity_poly.entity_id
_entity_poly.type
_entity_poly.pdbx_seq_one_letter_code
_entity_poly.pdbx_strand_id
1 'polypeptide(L)'
;NTYTFCFSDHGEYLGDHGLVEKWPSGLDPCLVQNPLIIAGPKVSESEVAHSGVEMIDLLPTCLEIAETEANHTHFGKSLLPILSDSNIEHREAVFCEGGFNPEDNHLFEVAGWIYKHKSEIQHEMPELVGKAHCVRTQKWSFIRRQNEQNELYDREKDPQEKVNILATLRKNDAHILAITQDLQDRILEWLVQTSDVIPWQPDNRFPSLVHGWRERQDNE
;
A
#
# COMPACT_ATOMS: atom_id res chain seq x y z
N ASN A 1 17.48 25.56 -6.21
CA ASN A 1 16.29 25.46 -5.34
C ASN A 1 15.21 24.60 -6.00
N THR A 2 15.56 23.36 -6.36
CA THR A 2 14.65 22.42 -7.05
C THR A 2 14.75 21.05 -6.42
N TYR A 3 13.61 20.43 -6.15
CA TYR A 3 13.55 19.01 -5.79
C TYR A 3 13.24 18.19 -7.05
N THR A 4 13.91 17.05 -7.18
CA THR A 4 13.70 16.10 -8.27
C THR A 4 13.29 14.77 -7.69
N PHE A 5 12.17 14.22 -8.15
CA PHE A 5 11.66 12.92 -7.79
C PHE A 5 11.72 12.00 -9.01
N CYS A 6 12.36 10.86 -8.89
CA CYS A 6 12.38 9.81 -9.89
C CYS A 6 11.77 8.54 -9.27
N PHE A 7 10.64 8.11 -9.81
CA PHE A 7 9.89 6.94 -9.31
C PHE A 7 9.07 6.31 -10.43
N SER A 8 8.54 5.12 -10.18
CA SER A 8 7.53 4.46 -11.01
C SER A 8 6.22 4.36 -10.24
N ASP A 9 5.09 4.35 -10.91
CA ASP A 9 3.76 4.11 -10.33
C ASP A 9 3.60 2.67 -9.84
N HIS A 10 4.11 1.69 -10.60
CA HIS A 10 4.22 0.28 -10.25
C HIS A 10 5.39 -0.35 -11.01
N GLY A 11 5.73 -1.57 -10.65
CA GLY A 11 6.68 -2.39 -11.37
C GLY A 11 6.04 -3.20 -12.50
N GLU A 12 6.72 -4.27 -12.91
CA GLU A 12 6.33 -5.11 -14.04
C GLU A 12 6.80 -6.54 -13.78
N TYR A 13 5.97 -7.54 -14.09
CA TYR A 13 6.35 -8.94 -13.90
C TYR A 13 7.45 -9.40 -14.85
N LEU A 14 7.40 -9.03 -16.13
CA LEU A 14 8.40 -9.40 -17.16
C LEU A 14 8.78 -10.89 -17.23
N GLY A 15 7.89 -11.76 -16.78
CA GLY A 15 8.11 -13.21 -16.67
C GLY A 15 8.33 -13.71 -15.23
N ASP A 16 8.54 -12.83 -14.25
CA ASP A 16 8.56 -13.22 -12.85
C ASP A 16 7.20 -13.82 -12.45
N HIS A 17 7.24 -14.82 -11.56
CA HIS A 17 6.08 -15.60 -11.16
C HIS A 17 5.28 -16.23 -12.32
N GLY A 18 5.86 -16.32 -13.54
CA GLY A 18 5.20 -16.81 -14.75
C GLY A 18 4.20 -15.84 -15.37
N LEU A 19 4.20 -14.58 -14.92
CA LEU A 19 3.29 -13.53 -15.39
C LEU A 19 4.01 -12.51 -16.27
N VAL A 20 3.24 -11.82 -17.10
CA VAL A 20 3.68 -10.68 -17.91
C VAL A 20 2.78 -9.50 -17.63
N GLU A 21 3.34 -8.29 -17.70
CA GLU A 21 2.66 -7.06 -17.34
C GLU A 21 2.24 -7.06 -15.85
N LYS A 22 1.28 -6.28 -15.44
CA LYS A 22 0.70 -6.23 -14.10
C LYS A 22 -0.51 -7.16 -13.98
N TRP A 23 -0.85 -7.56 -12.76
CA TRP A 23 -2.07 -8.30 -12.45
C TRP A 23 -2.88 -7.52 -11.39
N PRO A 24 -4.22 -7.41 -11.51
CA PRO A 24 -5.02 -6.57 -10.61
C PRO A 24 -4.84 -6.84 -9.11
N SER A 25 -4.70 -8.11 -8.73
CA SER A 25 -4.44 -8.54 -7.35
C SER A 25 -2.98 -8.95 -7.11
N GLY A 26 -2.07 -8.59 -8.04
CA GLY A 26 -0.63 -8.84 -7.92
C GLY A 26 -0.01 -7.92 -6.88
N LEU A 27 0.63 -8.51 -5.88
CA LEU A 27 1.28 -7.78 -4.79
C LEU A 27 2.72 -8.27 -4.56
N ASP A 28 3.31 -8.89 -5.56
CA ASP A 28 4.69 -9.39 -5.53
C ASP A 28 5.73 -8.25 -5.55
N PRO A 29 6.93 -8.44 -5.01
CA PRO A 29 7.95 -7.39 -4.93
C PRO A 29 8.26 -6.73 -6.28
N CYS A 30 8.32 -7.51 -7.37
CA CYS A 30 8.60 -6.99 -8.72
C CYS A 30 7.54 -6.00 -9.22
N LEU A 31 6.34 -6.03 -8.65
CA LEU A 31 5.24 -5.14 -9.01
C LEU A 31 5.09 -3.96 -8.04
N VAL A 32 5.28 -4.15 -6.75
CA VAL A 32 4.97 -3.13 -5.73
C VAL A 32 6.20 -2.47 -5.09
N GLN A 33 7.39 -3.04 -5.23
CA GLN A 33 8.63 -2.44 -4.74
C GLN A 33 9.25 -1.53 -5.81
N ASN A 34 8.77 -0.31 -5.89
CA ASN A 34 9.17 0.65 -6.90
C ASN A 34 10.45 1.39 -6.54
N PRO A 35 11.27 1.78 -7.54
CA PRO A 35 12.37 2.71 -7.29
C PRO A 35 11.82 4.06 -6.84
N LEU A 36 12.50 4.67 -5.87
CA LEU A 36 12.27 6.05 -5.46
C LEU A 36 13.61 6.73 -5.21
N ILE A 37 13.93 7.73 -6.01
CA ILE A 37 15.14 8.54 -5.87
C ILE A 37 14.71 9.99 -5.75
N ILE A 38 15.18 10.66 -4.69
CA ILE A 38 14.86 12.06 -4.44
C ILE A 38 16.16 12.83 -4.28
N ALA A 39 16.27 13.96 -4.95
CA ALA A 39 17.38 14.90 -4.83
C ALA A 39 16.86 16.32 -4.66
N GLY A 40 17.57 17.14 -3.89
CA GLY A 40 17.19 18.53 -3.70
C GLY A 40 17.83 19.18 -2.47
N PRO A 41 17.44 20.41 -2.15
CA PRO A 41 17.93 21.11 -0.96
C PRO A 41 17.62 20.30 0.31
N LYS A 42 18.60 20.21 1.22
CA LYS A 42 18.49 19.50 2.52
C LYS A 42 18.27 17.97 2.39
N VAL A 43 18.45 17.40 1.22
CA VAL A 43 18.49 15.94 1.03
C VAL A 43 19.92 15.48 1.23
N SER A 44 20.14 14.46 2.08
CA SER A 44 21.44 13.84 2.28
C SER A 44 21.94 13.20 0.98
N GLU A 45 23.21 13.49 0.62
CA GLU A 45 23.76 13.02 -0.63
C GLU A 45 24.26 11.58 -0.53
N SER A 46 23.96 10.77 -1.56
CA SER A 46 24.44 9.38 -1.69
C SER A 46 24.01 8.45 -0.55
N GLU A 47 22.91 8.76 0.12
CA GLU A 47 22.35 7.96 1.21
C GLU A 47 21.26 7.02 0.68
N VAL A 48 21.11 5.88 1.35
CA VAL A 48 20.03 4.91 1.13
C VAL A 48 19.25 4.75 2.42
N ALA A 49 17.99 5.16 2.42
CA ALA A 49 17.08 4.91 3.52
C ALA A 49 16.50 3.49 3.41
N HIS A 50 16.54 2.74 4.51
CA HIS A 50 16.03 1.37 4.57
C HIS A 50 14.64 1.25 5.22
N SER A 51 14.10 2.35 5.71
CA SER A 51 12.74 2.37 6.26
C SER A 51 11.69 2.21 5.17
N GLY A 52 10.55 1.61 5.52
CA GLY A 52 9.42 1.50 4.61
C GLY A 52 8.85 2.86 4.24
N VAL A 53 8.53 3.06 2.96
CA VAL A 53 7.86 4.25 2.42
C VAL A 53 6.75 3.81 1.47
N GLU A 54 5.74 4.65 1.30
CA GLU A 54 4.58 4.39 0.44
C GLU A 54 4.42 5.51 -0.60
N MET A 55 3.81 5.20 -1.74
CA MET A 55 3.55 6.20 -2.79
C MET A 55 2.68 7.36 -2.30
N ILE A 56 1.78 7.11 -1.35
CA ILE A 56 0.95 8.15 -0.72
C ILE A 56 1.76 9.19 0.06
N ASP A 57 3.01 8.90 0.41
CA ASP A 57 3.91 9.79 1.12
C ASP A 57 4.46 10.93 0.23
N LEU A 58 4.37 10.78 -1.08
CA LEU A 58 4.81 11.81 -2.03
C LEU A 58 3.97 13.09 -1.92
N LEU A 59 2.64 12.96 -1.75
CA LEU A 59 1.76 14.12 -1.64
C LEU A 59 2.13 15.02 -0.46
N PRO A 60 2.13 14.56 0.80
CA PRO A 60 2.48 15.42 1.93
C PRO A 60 3.93 15.93 1.85
N THR A 61 4.85 15.17 1.24
CA THR A 61 6.22 15.63 1.02
C THR A 61 6.25 16.83 0.08
N CYS A 62 5.53 16.77 -1.04
CA CYS A 62 5.44 17.90 -1.98
C CYS A 62 4.74 19.11 -1.36
N LEU A 63 3.69 18.91 -0.57
CA LEU A 63 2.97 19.97 0.12
C LEU A 63 3.88 20.68 1.14
N GLU A 64 4.63 19.92 1.94
CA GLU A 64 5.56 20.49 2.92
C GLU A 64 6.71 21.25 2.24
N ILE A 65 7.26 20.74 1.12
CA ILE A 65 8.25 21.47 0.30
C ILE A 65 7.68 22.78 -0.24
N ALA A 66 6.41 22.80 -0.61
CA ALA A 66 5.71 23.96 -1.14
C ALA A 66 5.19 24.91 -0.06
N GLU A 67 5.43 24.61 1.24
CA GLU A 67 4.93 25.36 2.39
C GLU A 67 3.40 25.56 2.33
N THR A 68 2.68 24.51 1.96
CA THR A 68 1.21 24.52 1.85
C THR A 68 0.62 23.26 2.50
N GLU A 69 -0.68 23.25 2.69
CA GLU A 69 -1.41 22.15 3.33
C GLU A 69 -2.43 21.52 2.37
N ALA A 70 -2.75 20.25 2.60
CA ALA A 70 -3.84 19.60 1.90
C ALA A 70 -5.18 20.20 2.34
N ASN A 71 -6.12 20.27 1.40
CA ASN A 71 -7.52 20.65 1.70
C ASN A 71 -8.47 19.42 1.76
N HIS A 72 -7.88 18.23 1.88
CA HIS A 72 -8.58 16.94 1.96
C HIS A 72 -7.81 15.97 2.86
N THR A 73 -8.50 14.96 3.36
CA THR A 73 -7.87 13.88 4.16
C THR A 73 -6.92 13.07 3.29
N HIS A 74 -5.72 12.81 3.81
CA HIS A 74 -4.75 11.87 3.25
C HIS A 74 -4.08 11.07 4.36
N PHE A 75 -3.55 9.90 4.05
CA PHE A 75 -2.90 8.99 5.00
C PHE A 75 -1.38 8.93 4.80
N GLY A 76 -0.84 9.72 3.86
CA GLY A 76 0.59 9.83 3.62
C GLY A 76 1.31 10.57 4.76
N LYS A 77 2.60 10.30 4.88
CA LYS A 77 3.52 10.89 5.86
C LYS A 77 4.70 11.51 5.11
N SER A 78 5.05 12.74 5.41
CA SER A 78 6.15 13.43 4.70
C SER A 78 7.46 12.69 4.81
N LEU A 79 8.19 12.61 3.71
CA LEU A 79 9.51 12.00 3.60
C LEU A 79 10.64 12.94 4.01
N LEU A 80 10.41 14.25 4.25
CA LEU A 80 11.47 15.21 4.55
C LEU A 80 12.37 14.81 5.72
N PRO A 81 11.86 14.24 6.82
CA PRO A 81 12.72 13.77 7.91
C PRO A 81 13.73 12.70 7.45
N ILE A 82 13.26 11.66 6.74
CA ILE A 82 14.12 10.57 6.27
C ILE A 82 15.06 11.00 5.13
N LEU A 83 14.70 12.03 4.37
CA LEU A 83 15.55 12.61 3.34
C LEU A 83 16.72 13.42 3.94
N SER A 84 16.56 13.94 5.15
CA SER A 84 17.62 14.67 5.86
C SER A 84 18.52 13.76 6.69
N ASP A 85 18.00 12.62 7.15
CA ASP A 85 18.72 11.59 7.91
C ASP A 85 18.14 10.22 7.59
N SER A 86 18.87 9.43 6.79
CA SER A 86 18.47 8.11 6.32
C SER A 86 18.29 7.06 7.43
N ASN A 87 18.76 7.33 8.65
CA ASN A 87 18.63 6.44 9.80
C ASN A 87 17.31 6.61 10.55
N ILE A 88 16.53 7.64 10.24
CA ILE A 88 15.21 7.83 10.86
C ILE A 88 14.27 6.72 10.38
N GLU A 89 13.58 6.07 11.31
CA GLU A 89 12.51 5.14 10.98
C GLU A 89 11.27 5.92 10.54
N HIS A 90 10.85 5.72 9.29
CA HIS A 90 9.68 6.39 8.72
C HIS A 90 8.41 5.59 9.00
N ARG A 91 8.40 4.30 8.66
CA ARG A 91 7.30 3.37 8.90
C ARG A 91 7.84 2.00 9.33
N GLU A 92 7.25 1.43 10.39
CA GLU A 92 7.52 0.05 10.82
C GLU A 92 6.95 -0.98 9.83
N ALA A 93 5.81 -0.65 9.20
CA ALA A 93 5.14 -1.45 8.20
C ALA A 93 4.61 -0.56 7.07
N VAL A 94 4.55 -1.11 5.86
CA VAL A 94 3.94 -0.50 4.67
C VAL A 94 2.84 -1.41 4.14
N PHE A 95 1.84 -0.79 3.49
CA PHE A 95 0.66 -1.48 3.02
C PHE A 95 0.45 -1.25 1.53
N CYS A 96 -0.10 -2.25 0.87
CA CYS A 96 -0.62 -2.13 -0.50
C CYS A 96 -1.82 -3.06 -0.67
N GLU A 97 -2.68 -2.68 -1.60
CA GLU A 97 -3.90 -3.43 -1.91
C GLU A 97 -4.13 -3.49 -3.42
N GLY A 98 -4.94 -4.46 -3.84
CA GLY A 98 -5.34 -4.63 -5.22
C GLY A 98 -6.53 -5.56 -5.37
N GLY A 99 -6.94 -5.77 -6.61
CA GLY A 99 -8.06 -6.67 -6.93
C GLY A 99 -9.42 -6.02 -6.84
N PHE A 100 -10.43 -6.82 -7.15
CA PHE A 100 -11.83 -6.39 -7.28
C PHE A 100 -12.77 -7.31 -6.50
N ASN A 101 -13.94 -6.83 -6.12
CA ASN A 101 -15.03 -7.74 -5.76
C ASN A 101 -15.66 -8.31 -7.04
N PRO A 102 -16.31 -9.49 -6.98
CA PRO A 102 -16.98 -10.08 -8.15
C PRO A 102 -18.02 -9.14 -8.79
N GLU A 103 -18.66 -8.30 -7.98
CA GLU A 103 -19.66 -7.33 -8.43
C GLU A 103 -19.04 -6.16 -9.20
N ASP A 104 -17.73 -5.95 -9.08
CA ASP A 104 -16.99 -4.87 -9.73
C ASP A 104 -16.54 -5.25 -11.17
N ASN A 105 -17.14 -6.27 -11.78
CA ASN A 105 -16.77 -6.80 -13.10
C ASN A 105 -16.76 -5.76 -14.23
N HIS A 106 -17.50 -4.67 -14.08
CA HIS A 106 -17.49 -3.54 -15.00
C HIS A 106 -16.18 -2.73 -14.97
N LEU A 107 -15.33 -2.95 -13.95
CA LEU A 107 -13.99 -2.37 -13.81
C LEU A 107 -12.88 -3.27 -14.35
N PHE A 108 -13.20 -4.53 -14.70
CA PHE A 108 -12.20 -5.44 -15.23
C PHE A 108 -11.64 -4.92 -16.54
N GLU A 109 -10.38 -5.24 -16.78
CA GLU A 109 -9.71 -4.77 -17.99
C GLU A 109 -10.40 -5.27 -19.26
N VAL A 110 -10.57 -4.36 -20.22
CA VAL A 110 -10.97 -4.68 -21.58
C VAL A 110 -9.80 -4.34 -22.48
N ALA A 111 -8.95 -5.31 -22.71
CA ALA A 111 -7.73 -5.14 -23.49
C ALA A 111 -7.84 -5.82 -24.86
N GLY A 112 -7.26 -5.20 -25.86
CA GLY A 112 -7.11 -5.78 -27.19
C GLY A 112 -5.71 -6.38 -27.39
N TRP A 113 -5.57 -7.12 -28.48
CA TRP A 113 -4.33 -7.66 -29.02
C TRP A 113 -3.50 -8.46 -28.01
N ILE A 114 -2.27 -8.03 -27.69
CA ILE A 114 -1.35 -8.82 -26.84
C ILE A 114 -1.86 -9.07 -25.42
N TYR A 115 -2.70 -8.19 -24.89
CA TYR A 115 -3.26 -8.32 -23.53
C TYR A 115 -4.67 -8.91 -23.50
N LYS A 116 -5.20 -9.31 -24.67
CA LYS A 116 -6.55 -9.84 -24.79
C LYS A 116 -6.76 -11.06 -23.89
N HIS A 117 -5.84 -12.01 -23.92
CA HIS A 117 -5.94 -13.23 -23.12
C HIS A 117 -5.94 -12.97 -21.62
N LYS A 118 -5.10 -12.05 -21.16
CA LYS A 118 -5.09 -11.60 -19.76
C LYS A 118 -6.43 -10.99 -19.35
N SER A 119 -7.00 -10.16 -20.20
CA SER A 119 -8.32 -9.55 -19.98
C SER A 119 -9.43 -10.61 -19.97
N GLU A 120 -9.41 -11.56 -20.89
CA GLU A 120 -10.38 -12.66 -20.94
C GLU A 120 -10.36 -13.50 -19.65
N ILE A 121 -9.18 -13.85 -19.12
CA ILE A 121 -9.04 -14.58 -17.85
C ILE A 121 -9.72 -13.85 -16.69
N GLN A 122 -9.60 -12.53 -16.59
CA GLN A 122 -10.27 -11.74 -15.54
C GLN A 122 -11.79 -11.88 -15.57
N HIS A 123 -12.37 -11.93 -16.77
CA HIS A 123 -13.82 -12.06 -16.96
C HIS A 123 -14.31 -13.51 -16.82
N GLU A 124 -13.50 -14.50 -17.23
CA GLU A 124 -13.84 -15.92 -17.17
C GLU A 124 -13.64 -16.50 -15.77
N MET A 125 -12.66 -15.99 -15.03
CA MET A 125 -12.27 -16.48 -13.70
C MET A 125 -12.09 -15.29 -12.72
N PRO A 126 -13.17 -14.58 -12.38
CA PRO A 126 -13.11 -13.39 -11.54
C PRO A 126 -12.54 -13.63 -10.13
N GLU A 127 -12.55 -14.88 -9.67
CA GLU A 127 -11.93 -15.27 -8.41
C GLU A 127 -10.42 -15.04 -8.38
N LEU A 128 -9.73 -15.06 -9.54
CA LEU A 128 -8.29 -14.83 -9.65
C LEU A 128 -7.89 -13.35 -9.52
N VAL A 129 -8.85 -12.45 -9.58
CA VAL A 129 -8.65 -11.02 -9.39
C VAL A 129 -9.33 -10.50 -8.13
N GLY A 130 -9.65 -11.40 -7.21
CA GLY A 130 -10.24 -11.06 -5.91
C GLY A 130 -9.36 -10.10 -5.11
N LYS A 131 -9.98 -9.32 -4.23
CA LYS A 131 -9.27 -8.36 -3.38
C LYS A 131 -8.15 -9.01 -2.58
N ALA A 132 -7.04 -8.30 -2.52
CA ALA A 132 -5.87 -8.68 -1.74
C ALA A 132 -5.30 -7.47 -1.00
N HIS A 133 -4.84 -7.69 0.23
CA HIS A 133 -4.20 -6.68 1.07
C HIS A 133 -2.87 -7.24 1.55
N CYS A 134 -1.83 -6.44 1.45
CA CYS A 134 -0.49 -6.82 1.86
C CYS A 134 0.03 -5.87 2.92
N VAL A 135 0.71 -6.43 3.91
CA VAL A 135 1.56 -5.72 4.86
C VAL A 135 2.99 -6.21 4.73
N ARG A 136 3.94 -5.26 4.66
CA ARG A 136 5.38 -5.56 4.66
C ARG A 136 6.06 -4.83 5.81
N THR A 137 6.77 -5.61 6.62
CA THR A 137 7.76 -5.14 7.59
C THR A 137 9.16 -5.33 7.02
N GLN A 138 10.20 -5.00 7.77
CA GLN A 138 11.59 -5.30 7.37
C GLN A 138 11.77 -6.79 7.08
N LYS A 139 11.19 -7.66 7.89
CA LYS A 139 11.41 -9.11 7.84
C LYS A 139 10.31 -9.89 7.16
N TRP A 140 9.07 -9.50 7.32
CA TRP A 140 7.92 -10.30 6.90
C TRP A 140 7.10 -9.59 5.82
N SER A 141 6.57 -10.37 4.88
CA SER A 141 5.50 -9.98 3.98
C SER A 141 4.32 -10.93 4.17
N PHE A 142 3.14 -10.38 4.38
CA PHE A 142 1.91 -11.15 4.50
C PHE A 142 0.87 -10.59 3.55
N ILE A 143 0.26 -11.48 2.75
CA ILE A 143 -0.80 -11.13 1.80
C ILE A 143 -2.08 -11.85 2.22
N ARG A 144 -3.10 -11.07 2.56
CA ARG A 144 -4.46 -11.55 2.78
C ARG A 144 -5.20 -11.55 1.46
N ARG A 145 -5.63 -12.72 0.99
CA ARG A 145 -6.41 -12.88 -0.25
C ARG A 145 -7.87 -13.20 0.05
N GLN A 146 -8.76 -12.65 -0.75
CA GLN A 146 -10.21 -12.85 -0.60
C GLN A 146 -10.63 -14.28 -0.95
N ASN A 147 -10.18 -14.79 -2.09
CA ASN A 147 -10.66 -16.04 -2.69
C ASN A 147 -9.59 -17.14 -2.71
N GLU A 148 -8.34 -16.81 -2.39
CA GLU A 148 -7.20 -17.70 -2.48
C GLU A 148 -6.57 -17.92 -1.09
N GLN A 149 -5.58 -18.81 -1.03
CA GLN A 149 -4.80 -19.02 0.18
C GLN A 149 -3.99 -17.77 0.51
N ASN A 150 -3.95 -17.39 1.78
CA ASN A 150 -3.08 -16.33 2.27
C ASN A 150 -1.61 -16.71 2.08
N GLU A 151 -0.75 -15.70 2.04
CA GLU A 151 0.67 -15.88 1.80
C GLU A 151 1.50 -15.23 2.91
N LEU A 152 2.58 -15.90 3.29
CA LEU A 152 3.57 -15.38 4.23
C LEU A 152 4.97 -15.67 3.70
N TYR A 153 5.84 -14.65 3.72
CA TYR A 153 7.21 -14.74 3.24
C TYR A 153 8.19 -14.16 4.27
N ASP A 154 9.34 -14.83 4.45
CA ASP A 154 10.49 -14.33 5.20
C ASP A 154 11.39 -13.55 4.22
N ARG A 155 11.28 -12.23 4.18
CA ARG A 155 11.97 -11.35 3.22
C ARG A 155 13.48 -11.34 3.38
N GLU A 156 14.01 -11.74 4.53
CA GLU A 156 15.45 -11.88 4.75
C GLU A 156 15.99 -13.13 4.04
N LYS A 157 15.22 -14.22 4.02
CA LYS A 157 15.62 -15.49 3.42
C LYS A 157 15.14 -15.65 1.99
N ASP A 158 14.00 -15.07 1.67
CA ASP A 158 13.33 -15.13 0.37
C ASP A 158 12.90 -13.72 -0.08
N PRO A 159 13.86 -12.85 -0.46
CA PRO A 159 13.55 -11.48 -0.85
C PRO A 159 12.72 -11.36 -2.13
N GLN A 160 12.60 -12.43 -2.90
CA GLN A 160 11.78 -12.50 -4.10
C GLN A 160 10.38 -13.09 -3.84
N GLU A 161 10.06 -13.43 -2.58
CA GLU A 161 8.75 -13.95 -2.16
C GLU A 161 8.27 -15.14 -3.02
N LYS A 162 9.16 -16.13 -3.26
CA LYS A 162 8.87 -17.32 -4.10
C LYS A 162 8.30 -18.49 -3.34
N VAL A 163 8.51 -18.57 -2.03
CA VAL A 163 8.13 -19.72 -1.21
C VAL A 163 7.13 -19.30 -0.14
N ASN A 164 5.85 -19.47 -0.44
CA ASN A 164 4.79 -19.23 0.54
C ASN A 164 4.91 -20.21 1.71
N ILE A 165 5.30 -19.69 2.87
CA ILE A 165 5.48 -20.47 4.11
C ILE A 165 4.17 -21.14 4.51
N LEU A 166 3.02 -20.48 4.34
CA LEU A 166 1.72 -21.03 4.72
C LEU A 166 1.29 -22.20 3.83
N ALA A 167 1.75 -22.27 2.58
CA ALA A 167 1.46 -23.41 1.70
C ALA A 167 2.19 -24.69 2.12
N THR A 168 3.34 -24.54 2.78
CA THR A 168 4.17 -25.67 3.22
C THR A 168 4.11 -25.91 4.72
N LEU A 169 3.31 -25.11 5.44
CA LEU A 169 3.23 -25.14 6.90
C LEU A 169 2.78 -26.51 7.39
N ARG A 170 3.62 -27.15 8.21
CA ARG A 170 3.18 -28.32 9.00
C ARG A 170 2.19 -27.84 10.06
N LYS A 171 1.09 -28.59 10.28
CA LYS A 171 0.08 -28.27 11.28
C LYS A 171 0.77 -27.97 12.63
N ASN A 172 0.47 -26.77 13.18
CA ASN A 172 0.83 -26.30 14.53
C ASN A 172 2.24 -25.70 14.71
N ASP A 173 2.83 -25.03 13.74
CA ASP A 173 3.95 -24.12 14.03
C ASP A 173 3.41 -22.85 14.72
N ALA A 174 3.40 -22.86 16.05
CA ALA A 174 2.85 -21.78 16.87
C ALA A 174 3.57 -20.44 16.63
N HIS A 175 4.86 -20.47 16.26
CA HIS A 175 5.61 -19.26 15.96
C HIS A 175 5.12 -18.61 14.66
N ILE A 176 4.98 -19.39 13.59
CA ILE A 176 4.46 -18.89 12.30
C ILE A 176 3.01 -18.43 12.44
N LEU A 177 2.19 -19.13 13.21
CA LEU A 177 0.80 -18.71 13.45
C LEU A 177 0.73 -17.38 14.22
N ALA A 178 1.59 -17.15 15.20
CA ALA A 178 1.65 -15.88 15.94
C ALA A 178 2.08 -14.71 15.04
N ILE A 179 3.09 -14.92 14.17
CA ILE A 179 3.51 -13.91 13.18
C ILE A 179 2.36 -13.59 12.21
N THR A 180 1.70 -14.63 11.70
CA THR A 180 0.56 -14.46 10.78
C THR A 180 -0.56 -13.64 11.43
N GLN A 181 -0.86 -13.92 12.71
CA GLN A 181 -1.88 -13.20 13.47
C GLN A 181 -1.50 -11.72 13.65
N ASP A 182 -0.25 -11.42 14.08
CA ASP A 182 0.23 -10.05 14.24
C ASP A 182 0.11 -9.26 12.93
N LEU A 183 0.50 -9.86 11.79
CA LEU A 183 0.42 -9.20 10.48
C LEU A 183 -1.03 -9.02 10.00
N GLN A 184 -1.93 -9.95 10.31
CA GLN A 184 -3.36 -9.79 10.06
C GLN A 184 -3.97 -8.65 10.89
N ASP A 185 -3.60 -8.55 12.16
CA ASP A 185 -4.08 -7.49 13.04
C ASP A 185 -3.60 -6.12 12.56
N ARG A 186 -2.36 -6.02 12.02
CA ARG A 186 -1.85 -4.80 11.38
C ARG A 186 -2.64 -4.40 10.15
N ILE A 187 -3.03 -5.35 9.29
CA ILE A 187 -3.91 -5.06 8.13
C ILE A 187 -5.27 -4.57 8.63
N LEU A 188 -5.85 -5.22 9.64
CA LEU A 188 -7.14 -4.80 10.18
C LEU A 188 -7.09 -3.40 10.76
N GLU A 189 -6.06 -3.07 11.54
CA GLU A 189 -5.85 -1.75 12.11
C GLU A 189 -5.72 -0.69 11.01
N TRP A 190 -4.89 -0.98 9.98
CA TRP A 190 -4.74 -0.09 8.83
C TRP A 190 -6.07 0.14 8.10
N LEU A 191 -6.87 -0.90 7.86
CA LEU A 191 -8.19 -0.79 7.25
C LEU A 191 -9.14 0.07 8.10
N VAL A 192 -9.14 -0.11 9.43
CA VAL A 192 -9.96 0.71 10.34
C VAL A 192 -9.54 2.18 10.28
N GLN A 193 -8.23 2.46 10.23
CA GLN A 193 -7.72 3.84 10.17
C GLN A 193 -7.99 4.52 8.83
N THR A 194 -8.10 3.76 7.73
CA THR A 194 -8.22 4.31 6.38
C THR A 194 -9.60 4.16 5.74
N SER A 195 -10.54 3.45 6.40
CA SER A 195 -11.87 3.15 5.84
C SER A 195 -12.78 4.36 5.72
N ASP A 196 -12.61 5.37 6.59
CA ASP A 196 -13.45 6.56 6.60
C ASP A 196 -12.66 7.80 6.23
N VAL A 197 -13.05 8.44 5.14
CA VAL A 197 -12.55 9.77 4.76
C VAL A 197 -13.54 10.82 5.26
N ILE A 198 -13.24 11.41 6.41
CA ILE A 198 -14.07 12.47 6.97
C ILE A 198 -13.81 13.76 6.20
N PRO A 199 -14.83 14.39 5.58
CA PRO A 199 -14.67 15.66 4.89
C PRO A 199 -14.17 16.76 5.86
N TRP A 200 -13.19 17.52 5.43
CA TRP A 200 -12.65 18.65 6.23
C TRP A 200 -13.61 19.83 6.30
N GLN A 201 -14.58 19.89 5.39
CA GLN A 201 -15.62 20.92 5.40
C GLN A 201 -16.95 20.35 5.84
N PRO A 202 -17.77 21.13 6.54
CA PRO A 202 -19.13 20.71 6.92
C PRO A 202 -19.92 20.28 5.68
N ASP A 203 -20.66 19.19 5.82
CA ASP A 203 -21.63 18.79 4.79
C ASP A 203 -22.73 19.86 4.70
N ASN A 204 -22.85 20.50 3.55
CA ASN A 204 -23.85 21.54 3.29
C ASN A 204 -25.28 21.05 3.50
N ARG A 205 -25.52 19.75 3.49
CA ARG A 205 -26.83 19.14 3.80
C ARG A 205 -27.16 19.21 5.28
N PHE A 206 -26.14 19.26 6.16
CA PHE A 206 -26.31 19.26 7.63
C PHE A 206 -25.40 20.30 8.32
N PRO A 207 -25.45 21.57 7.90
CA PRO A 207 -24.48 22.57 8.39
C PRO A 207 -24.60 22.85 9.90
N SER A 208 -25.79 22.63 10.48
CA SER A 208 -26.07 22.93 11.90
C SER A 208 -25.53 21.89 12.88
N LEU A 209 -25.25 20.65 12.43
CA LEU A 209 -24.81 19.59 13.33
C LEU A 209 -23.34 19.76 13.78
N VAL A 210 -22.51 20.40 12.97
CA VAL A 210 -21.11 20.62 13.28
C VAL A 210 -20.90 21.82 14.21
N HIS A 211 -21.65 22.91 14.01
CA HIS A 211 -21.55 24.11 14.83
C HIS A 211 -22.18 23.94 16.23
N GLY A 212 -23.31 23.27 16.33
CA GLY A 212 -23.99 23.09 17.62
C GLY A 212 -23.29 22.17 18.62
N TRP A 213 -22.26 21.40 18.18
CA TRP A 213 -21.46 20.56 19.07
C TRP A 213 -20.29 21.34 19.69
N ARG A 214 -19.66 22.21 18.93
CA ARG A 214 -18.55 23.06 19.42
C ARG A 214 -19.02 24.14 20.37
N GLU A 215 -20.16 24.79 20.09
CA GLU A 215 -20.73 25.79 20.96
C GLU A 215 -21.18 25.24 22.33
N ARG A 216 -21.41 23.92 22.45
CA ARG A 216 -21.73 23.28 23.75
C ARG A 216 -20.50 23.00 24.61
N GLN A 217 -19.30 22.87 24.03
CA GLN A 217 -18.08 22.68 24.79
C GLN A 217 -17.45 23.98 25.29
N ASP A 218 -17.76 25.11 24.64
CA ASP A 218 -17.28 26.42 25.06
C ASP A 218 -18.16 27.05 26.16
N ASN A 219 -19.25 26.39 26.56
CA ASN A 219 -20.19 26.85 27.60
C ASN A 219 -20.30 25.93 28.83
N GLU A 220 -19.45 24.88 28.94
CA GLU A 220 -19.21 24.05 30.12
C GLU A 220 -17.82 24.33 30.71
#